data_d8b3106b87b1812d7ce9e78e89c06249
#
_entry.id   d8b3106b87b1812d7ce9e78e89c06249
#
_cell.length_a   1.000
_cell.length_b   1.000
_cell.length_c   1.000
_cell.angle_alpha   90.00
_cell.angle_beta   90.00
_cell.angle_gamma   90.00
#
_symmetry.space_group_name_H-M   'P 1'
#
loop_
_entity.id
_entity.type
_entity.pdbx_description
1 polymer ?
#
loop_
_entity_poly.entity_id
_entity_poly.type
_entity_poly.pdbx_seq_one_letter_code
_entity_poly.pdbx_strand_id
1 'polypeptide(L)'
;MTSDRIQRLENVAQGYIDRGEFASVEWLVEAKGFTVTAGSVGVADPEANVPLHTSPIYRIYSMTKPIVSVMALILIEQGRLRLFDFLPQFDSAFARMRVLHPSGRLEPAHRPITIEDLLTHRAGFSYEFITGCHIAPLYYPHNIVGDGRRSLNEMMAVLASQPLAFQPGSQFRYSLATDVLAHVIERATGENLGDLLKTHIFDPLGMTETGFAVPESDRGRILPMFGIEDIRDLSPLNPPAQQTL
;
A
#
# COMPACT_ATOMS: atom_id res chain seq x y z
N MET A 1 -3.08 -29.41 13.36
CA MET A 1 -2.64 -29.77 11.98
C MET A 1 -1.77 -31.02 12.12
N THR A 2 -1.82 -31.97 11.18
CA THR A 2 -0.97 -33.16 11.22
C THR A 2 0.46 -32.85 10.78
N SER A 3 1.47 -33.58 11.27
CA SER A 3 2.88 -33.43 10.87
C SER A 3 3.06 -33.41 9.35
N ASP A 4 2.37 -34.30 8.63
CA ASP A 4 2.42 -34.38 7.16
C ASP A 4 1.95 -33.12 6.42
N ARG A 5 1.02 -32.35 7.02
CA ARG A 5 0.55 -31.09 6.41
C ARG A 5 1.56 -29.97 6.61
N ILE A 6 2.26 -29.95 7.75
CA ILE A 6 3.34 -28.99 8.01
C ILE A 6 4.48 -29.29 7.03
N GLN A 7 4.87 -30.56 6.90
CA GLN A 7 5.93 -30.95 5.97
C GLN A 7 5.61 -30.60 4.51
N ARG A 8 4.34 -30.70 4.09
CA ARG A 8 3.94 -30.25 2.75
C ARG A 8 4.11 -28.74 2.56
N LEU A 9 3.80 -27.92 3.59
CA LEU A 9 4.00 -26.49 3.53
C LEU A 9 5.48 -26.16 3.33
N GLU A 10 6.36 -26.77 4.12
CA GLU A 10 7.82 -26.63 4.00
C GLU A 10 8.31 -27.04 2.61
N ASN A 11 7.87 -28.19 2.11
CA ASN A 11 8.28 -28.69 0.80
C ASN A 11 7.82 -27.76 -0.34
N VAL A 12 6.63 -27.18 -0.24
CA VAL A 12 6.14 -26.21 -1.23
C VAL A 12 6.96 -24.94 -1.17
N ALA A 13 7.23 -24.41 0.02
CA ALA A 13 8.06 -23.22 0.20
C ALA A 13 9.48 -23.44 -0.33
N GLN A 14 10.11 -24.60 0.01
CA GLN A 14 11.43 -24.96 -0.49
C GLN A 14 11.44 -25.09 -2.02
N GLY A 15 10.40 -25.65 -2.62
CA GLY A 15 10.30 -25.77 -4.08
C GLY A 15 10.32 -24.43 -4.82
N TYR A 16 9.83 -23.35 -4.22
CA TYR A 16 9.96 -21.98 -4.78
C TYR A 16 11.40 -21.48 -4.71
N ILE A 17 12.11 -21.78 -3.62
CA ILE A 17 13.53 -21.43 -3.47
C ILE A 17 14.38 -22.21 -4.48
N ASP A 18 14.15 -23.52 -4.60
CA ASP A 18 14.92 -24.38 -5.49
C ASP A 18 14.80 -24.01 -6.97
N ARG A 19 13.65 -23.39 -7.36
CA ARG A 19 13.44 -22.86 -8.71
C ARG A 19 13.95 -21.44 -8.91
N GLY A 20 14.50 -20.80 -7.86
CA GLY A 20 14.96 -19.42 -7.93
C GLY A 20 13.82 -18.39 -8.08
N GLU A 21 12.59 -18.75 -7.71
CA GLU A 21 11.45 -17.82 -7.82
C GLU A 21 11.40 -16.81 -6.65
N PHE A 22 11.90 -17.22 -5.47
CA PHE A 22 12.01 -16.37 -4.28
C PHE A 22 13.36 -16.59 -3.59
N ALA A 23 13.86 -15.54 -2.95
CA ALA A 23 15.07 -15.62 -2.12
C ALA A 23 14.79 -16.31 -0.78
N SER A 24 13.63 -16.02 -0.20
CA SER A 24 13.16 -16.60 1.05
C SER A 24 11.64 -16.68 1.10
N VAL A 25 11.12 -17.60 1.90
CA VAL A 25 9.71 -17.70 2.24
C VAL A 25 9.60 -17.89 3.75
N GLU A 26 8.77 -17.10 4.40
CA GLU A 26 8.45 -17.22 5.82
C GLU A 26 6.94 -17.40 5.97
N TRP A 27 6.52 -18.21 6.95
CA TRP A 27 5.10 -18.46 7.22
C TRP A 27 4.80 -18.47 8.71
N LEU A 28 3.60 -18.01 9.03
CA LEU A 28 2.98 -18.16 10.33
C LEU A 28 1.53 -18.61 10.10
N VAL A 29 1.14 -19.72 10.71
CA VAL A 29 -0.22 -20.23 10.67
C VAL A 29 -0.77 -20.27 12.08
N GLU A 30 -1.86 -19.57 12.31
CA GLU A 30 -2.57 -19.53 13.58
C GLU A 30 -3.98 -20.08 13.43
N ALA A 31 -4.48 -20.70 14.48
CA ALA A 31 -5.86 -21.15 14.57
C ALA A 31 -6.36 -21.04 16.01
N LYS A 32 -7.53 -20.42 16.19
CA LYS A 32 -8.19 -20.24 17.50
C LYS A 32 -7.28 -19.54 18.54
N GLY A 33 -6.46 -18.58 18.09
CA GLY A 33 -5.53 -17.83 18.94
C GLY A 33 -4.23 -18.58 19.30
N PHE A 34 -3.95 -19.73 18.68
CA PHE A 34 -2.72 -20.49 18.90
C PHE A 34 -1.91 -20.62 17.63
N THR A 35 -0.60 -20.43 17.72
CA THR A 35 0.32 -20.73 16.62
C THR A 35 0.33 -22.22 16.36
N VAL A 36 -0.06 -22.62 15.16
CA VAL A 36 -0.07 -24.00 14.69
C VAL A 36 1.28 -24.40 14.12
N THR A 37 1.88 -23.51 13.34
CA THR A 37 3.23 -23.65 12.79
C THR A 37 3.77 -22.28 12.38
N ALA A 38 5.07 -22.09 12.52
CA ALA A 38 5.84 -21.00 11.96
C ALA A 38 7.16 -21.54 11.43
N GLY A 39 7.71 -20.94 10.40
CA GLY A 39 8.98 -21.35 9.85
C GLY A 39 9.40 -20.48 8.68
N SER A 40 10.61 -20.75 8.19
CA SER A 40 11.19 -20.06 7.05
C SER A 40 12.12 -21.00 6.27
N VAL A 41 12.29 -20.72 4.99
CA VAL A 41 13.27 -21.35 4.09
C VAL A 41 13.94 -20.26 3.23
N GLY A 42 15.13 -20.58 2.71
CA GLY A 42 15.90 -19.66 1.87
C GLY A 42 16.81 -18.73 2.70
N VAL A 43 17.25 -17.64 2.05
CA VAL A 43 18.26 -16.71 2.56
C VAL A 43 17.83 -15.27 2.33
N ALA A 44 18.40 -14.33 3.08
CA ALA A 44 18.12 -12.90 2.90
C ALA A 44 18.72 -12.36 1.59
N ASP A 45 19.89 -12.85 1.23
CA ASP A 45 20.61 -12.50 -0.01
C ASP A 45 21.16 -13.79 -0.63
N PRO A 46 20.61 -14.24 -1.77
CA PRO A 46 21.07 -15.44 -2.45
C PRO A 46 22.46 -15.30 -3.08
N GLU A 47 22.85 -14.10 -3.54
CA GLU A 47 24.16 -13.89 -4.16
C GLU A 47 25.28 -13.91 -3.12
N ALA A 48 25.08 -13.25 -1.99
CA ALA A 48 26.03 -13.20 -0.89
C ALA A 48 25.84 -14.34 0.12
N ASN A 49 24.84 -15.20 -0.06
CA ASN A 49 24.45 -16.30 0.86
C ASN A 49 24.26 -15.82 2.30
N VAL A 50 23.62 -14.65 2.47
CA VAL A 50 23.34 -14.08 3.78
C VAL A 50 22.14 -14.79 4.39
N PRO A 51 22.27 -15.36 5.60
CA PRO A 51 21.16 -16.03 6.27
C PRO A 51 19.97 -15.08 6.52
N LEU A 52 18.76 -15.64 6.53
CA LEU A 52 17.58 -14.88 6.93
C LEU A 52 17.70 -14.48 8.41
N HIS A 53 17.42 -13.21 8.72
CA HIS A 53 17.42 -12.74 10.10
C HIS A 53 16.31 -13.43 10.89
N THR A 54 16.49 -13.66 12.19
CA THR A 54 15.48 -14.29 13.06
C THR A 54 14.20 -13.44 13.22
N SER A 55 14.28 -12.15 12.95
CA SER A 55 13.15 -11.19 12.96
C SER A 55 13.35 -10.21 11.81
N PRO A 56 13.07 -10.62 10.56
CA PRO A 56 13.27 -9.78 9.39
C PRO A 56 12.19 -8.69 9.31
N ILE A 57 12.54 -7.56 8.67
CA ILE A 57 11.60 -6.47 8.42
C ILE A 57 11.26 -6.45 6.93
N TYR A 58 9.97 -6.58 6.64
CA TYR A 58 9.44 -6.61 5.29
C TYR A 58 8.88 -5.26 4.86
N ARG A 59 9.05 -4.91 3.58
CA ARG A 59 8.28 -3.86 2.93
C ARG A 59 6.93 -4.43 2.53
N ILE A 60 5.87 -4.00 3.19
CA ILE A 60 4.52 -4.59 3.01
C ILE A 60 3.73 -3.96 1.85
N TYR A 61 4.20 -2.87 1.25
CA TYR A 61 3.58 -2.20 0.10
C TYR A 61 2.04 -2.10 0.21
N SER A 62 1.33 -2.68 -0.73
CA SER A 62 -0.13 -2.58 -0.81
C SER A 62 -0.89 -3.28 0.32
N MET A 63 -0.22 -4.08 1.15
CA MET A 63 -0.79 -4.54 2.42
C MET A 63 -1.02 -3.39 3.42
N THR A 64 -0.46 -2.20 3.16
CA THR A 64 -0.80 -0.96 3.87
C THR A 64 -2.26 -0.55 3.65
N LYS A 65 -2.86 -0.86 2.50
CA LYS A 65 -4.23 -0.42 2.15
C LYS A 65 -5.31 -0.91 3.11
N PRO A 66 -5.37 -2.20 3.49
CA PRO A 66 -6.33 -2.62 4.51
C PRO A 66 -6.13 -1.92 5.85
N ILE A 67 -4.89 -1.61 6.24
CA ILE A 67 -4.59 -0.91 7.50
C ILE A 67 -5.18 0.52 7.46
N VAL A 68 -4.92 1.27 6.39
CA VAL A 68 -5.49 2.61 6.18
C VAL A 68 -7.02 2.55 6.10
N SER A 69 -7.57 1.53 5.45
CA SER A 69 -9.02 1.34 5.35
C SER A 69 -9.65 1.08 6.73
N VAL A 70 -8.99 0.28 7.59
CA VAL A 70 -9.45 0.06 8.98
C VAL A 70 -9.43 1.37 9.75
N MET A 71 -8.41 2.23 9.59
CA MET A 71 -8.39 3.54 10.25
C MET A 71 -9.58 4.41 9.81
N ALA A 72 -9.90 4.44 8.51
CA ALA A 72 -11.09 5.15 8.03
C ALA A 72 -12.38 4.59 8.64
N LEU A 73 -12.50 3.26 8.76
CA LEU A 73 -13.66 2.62 9.38
C LEU A 73 -13.78 2.94 10.89
N ILE A 74 -12.65 3.02 11.60
CA ILE A 74 -12.62 3.49 13.00
C ILE A 74 -13.17 4.92 13.10
N LEU A 75 -12.76 5.82 12.20
CA LEU A 75 -13.27 7.19 12.18
C LEU A 75 -14.76 7.26 11.81
N ILE A 76 -15.24 6.34 10.96
CA ILE A 76 -16.66 6.22 10.62
C ILE A 76 -17.45 5.75 11.86
N GLU A 77 -16.98 4.75 12.57
CA GLU A 77 -17.58 4.26 13.80
C GLU A 77 -17.65 5.36 14.87
N GLN A 78 -16.63 6.21 14.96
CA GLN A 78 -16.58 7.38 15.83
C GLN A 78 -17.44 8.56 15.36
N GLY A 79 -18.06 8.47 14.17
CA GLY A 79 -18.87 9.55 13.59
C GLY A 79 -18.07 10.74 13.07
N ARG A 80 -16.75 10.60 12.93
CA ARG A 80 -15.82 11.65 12.39
C ARG A 80 -15.74 11.65 10.88
N LEU A 81 -16.07 10.54 10.22
CA LEU A 81 -16.22 10.37 8.76
C LEU A 81 -17.55 9.66 8.47
N ARG A 82 -18.02 9.80 7.22
CA ARG A 82 -19.16 9.04 6.69
C ARG A 82 -18.82 8.52 5.30
N LEU A 83 -19.36 7.36 4.93
CA LEU A 83 -19.17 6.78 3.59
C LEU A 83 -19.58 7.74 2.47
N PHE A 84 -20.59 8.58 2.71
CA PHE A 84 -21.14 9.51 1.71
C PHE A 84 -20.55 10.90 1.78
N ASP A 85 -19.60 11.17 2.67
CA ASP A 85 -18.88 12.45 2.68
C ASP A 85 -18.11 12.60 1.36
N PHE A 86 -18.13 13.83 0.83
CA PHE A 86 -17.47 14.14 -0.42
C PHE A 86 -16.01 14.57 -0.20
N LEU A 87 -15.11 14.05 -1.01
CA LEU A 87 -13.68 14.38 -0.98
C LEU A 87 -13.40 15.91 -0.95
N PRO A 88 -14.11 16.77 -1.72
CA PRO A 88 -13.93 18.20 -1.66
C PRO A 88 -14.19 18.88 -0.29
N GLN A 89 -14.86 18.21 0.63
CA GLN A 89 -15.05 18.73 1.99
C GLN A 89 -13.74 18.72 2.80
N PHE A 90 -12.82 17.84 2.44
CA PHE A 90 -11.51 17.67 3.07
C PHE A 90 -10.40 18.37 2.26
N ASP A 91 -10.51 18.36 0.93
CA ASP A 91 -9.58 19.05 0.05
C ASP A 91 -10.30 19.62 -1.18
N SER A 92 -10.42 20.94 -1.24
CA SER A 92 -11.08 21.67 -2.33
C SER A 92 -10.40 21.52 -3.70
N ALA A 93 -9.14 21.07 -3.75
CA ALA A 93 -8.44 20.78 -5.02
C ALA A 93 -9.19 19.74 -5.87
N PHE A 94 -9.91 18.82 -5.22
CA PHE A 94 -10.72 17.78 -5.89
C PHE A 94 -12.16 18.21 -6.24
N ALA A 95 -12.52 19.49 -6.05
CA ALA A 95 -13.90 19.96 -6.25
C ALA A 95 -14.34 19.95 -7.72
N ARG A 96 -13.42 20.05 -8.66
CA ARG A 96 -13.70 20.19 -10.10
C ARG A 96 -13.03 19.12 -10.94
N MET A 97 -13.12 17.86 -10.48
CA MET A 97 -12.55 16.75 -11.22
C MET A 97 -13.18 16.60 -12.59
N ARG A 98 -12.37 16.18 -13.54
CA ARG A 98 -12.78 15.89 -14.91
C ARG A 98 -12.47 14.46 -15.24
N VAL A 99 -13.25 13.86 -16.10
CA VAL A 99 -13.06 12.51 -16.62
C VAL A 99 -12.52 12.60 -18.04
N LEU A 100 -11.43 11.90 -18.31
CA LEU A 100 -10.91 11.72 -19.67
C LEU A 100 -11.52 10.44 -20.25
N HIS A 101 -12.32 10.59 -21.29
CA HIS A 101 -12.85 9.48 -22.04
C HIS A 101 -11.76 8.85 -22.94
N PRO A 102 -11.78 7.54 -23.25
CA PRO A 102 -10.81 6.92 -24.17
C PRO A 102 -10.73 7.57 -25.56
N SER A 103 -11.76 8.27 -25.99
CA SER A 103 -11.76 9.07 -27.22
C SER A 103 -10.98 10.38 -27.13
N GLY A 104 -10.38 10.69 -25.98
CA GLY A 104 -9.70 11.96 -25.73
C GLY A 104 -10.60 13.11 -25.25
N ARG A 105 -11.93 12.90 -25.20
CA ARG A 105 -12.88 13.92 -24.71
C ARG A 105 -12.77 14.05 -23.20
N LEU A 106 -12.61 15.29 -22.72
CA LEU A 106 -12.68 15.66 -21.30
C LEU A 106 -14.08 16.17 -20.97
N GLU A 107 -14.67 15.61 -19.92
CA GLU A 107 -15.97 16.02 -19.39
C GLU A 107 -15.91 16.23 -17.87
N PRO A 108 -16.78 17.05 -17.26
CA PRO A 108 -16.87 17.13 -15.80
C PRO A 108 -17.25 15.80 -15.17
N ALA A 109 -16.76 15.54 -13.96
CA ALA A 109 -17.31 14.46 -13.14
C ALA A 109 -18.78 14.78 -12.82
N HIS A 110 -19.66 13.78 -12.94
CA HIS A 110 -21.11 13.95 -12.73
C HIS A 110 -21.45 14.19 -11.26
N ARG A 111 -20.61 13.74 -10.36
CA ARG A 111 -20.69 13.99 -8.92
C ARG A 111 -19.29 14.02 -8.31
N PRO A 112 -19.14 14.60 -7.12
CA PRO A 112 -17.89 14.47 -6.36
C PRO A 112 -17.60 13.03 -5.99
N ILE A 113 -16.31 12.73 -5.75
CA ILE A 113 -15.84 11.46 -5.20
C ILE A 113 -16.27 11.36 -3.74
N THR A 114 -16.72 10.20 -3.30
CA THR A 114 -17.08 9.89 -1.91
C THR A 114 -16.00 9.08 -1.20
N ILE A 115 -16.08 9.00 0.14
CA ILE A 115 -15.22 8.11 0.94
C ILE A 115 -15.43 6.64 0.53
N GLU A 116 -16.67 6.23 0.24
CA GLU A 116 -16.97 4.89 -0.28
C GLU A 116 -16.27 4.61 -1.61
N ASP A 117 -16.23 5.59 -2.52
CA ASP A 117 -15.53 5.44 -3.80
C ASP A 117 -14.01 5.22 -3.59
N LEU A 118 -13.42 5.86 -2.57
CA LEU A 118 -12.01 5.68 -2.23
C LEU A 118 -11.76 4.28 -1.64
N LEU A 119 -12.55 3.86 -0.67
CA LEU A 119 -12.47 2.55 -0.03
C LEU A 119 -12.66 1.39 -1.03
N THR A 120 -13.49 1.59 -2.04
CA THR A 120 -13.85 0.55 -3.02
C THR A 120 -13.09 0.65 -4.33
N HIS A 121 -12.10 1.54 -4.45
CA HIS A 121 -11.37 1.82 -5.70
C HIS A 121 -12.28 2.19 -6.87
N ARG A 122 -13.36 2.92 -6.61
CA ARG A 122 -14.34 3.39 -7.61
C ARG A 122 -14.26 4.89 -7.88
N ALA A 123 -13.24 5.57 -7.35
CA ALA A 123 -13.06 7.01 -7.50
C ALA A 123 -12.67 7.46 -8.92
N GLY A 124 -12.12 6.57 -9.75
CA GLY A 124 -11.66 6.90 -11.10
C GLY A 124 -10.16 7.21 -11.20
N PHE A 125 -9.40 7.15 -10.13
CA PHE A 125 -7.93 7.20 -10.16
C PHE A 125 -7.32 5.95 -10.79
N SER A 126 -6.02 5.99 -11.06
CA SER A 126 -5.23 4.86 -11.57
C SER A 126 -3.88 4.79 -10.89
N TYR A 127 -3.02 3.92 -11.39
CA TYR A 127 -1.57 3.93 -11.24
C TYR A 127 -0.92 4.02 -12.63
N GLU A 128 0.31 4.50 -12.70
CA GLU A 128 1.09 4.57 -13.93
C GLU A 128 1.33 3.19 -14.56
N PHE A 129 1.48 2.13 -13.76
CA PHE A 129 1.75 0.76 -14.22
C PHE A 129 0.49 -0.03 -14.65
N ILE A 130 -0.71 0.54 -14.59
CA ILE A 130 -1.94 -0.15 -14.99
C ILE A 130 -2.01 -0.22 -16.52
N THR A 131 -1.72 -1.39 -17.08
CA THR A 131 -1.77 -1.65 -18.51
C THR A 131 -3.17 -1.41 -19.08
N GLY A 132 -3.23 -0.75 -20.25
CA GLY A 132 -4.48 -0.43 -20.94
C GLY A 132 -5.31 0.69 -20.33
N CYS A 133 -4.82 1.35 -19.29
CA CYS A 133 -5.46 2.52 -18.74
C CYS A 133 -5.02 3.80 -19.49
N HIS A 134 -5.97 4.48 -20.15
CA HIS A 134 -5.69 5.65 -20.96
C HIS A 134 -5.22 6.89 -20.17
N ILE A 135 -5.43 6.95 -18.85
CA ILE A 135 -4.88 8.02 -17.99
C ILE A 135 -3.55 7.65 -17.34
N ALA A 136 -3.17 6.37 -17.29
CA ALA A 136 -1.90 5.94 -16.67
C ALA A 136 -0.68 6.66 -17.27
N PRO A 137 -0.57 6.88 -18.60
CA PRO A 137 0.52 7.65 -19.19
C PRO A 137 0.64 9.09 -18.70
N LEU A 138 -0.45 9.70 -18.22
CA LEU A 138 -0.44 11.05 -17.68
C LEU A 138 0.26 11.15 -16.33
N TYR A 139 0.39 10.02 -15.62
CA TYR A 139 1.05 9.96 -14.31
C TYR A 139 2.58 9.86 -14.42
N TYR A 140 3.12 9.28 -15.51
CA TYR A 140 4.56 9.12 -15.71
C TYR A 140 5.38 10.41 -15.57
N PRO A 141 5.01 11.55 -16.20
CA PRO A 141 5.80 12.77 -16.10
C PRO A 141 5.91 13.31 -14.67
N HIS A 142 4.99 12.91 -13.83
CA HIS A 142 4.90 13.38 -12.44
C HIS A 142 5.55 12.43 -11.44
N ASN A 143 5.91 11.21 -11.85
CA ASN A 143 6.48 10.18 -10.98
C ASN A 143 5.73 10.09 -9.63
N ILE A 144 4.39 9.94 -9.71
CA ILE A 144 3.50 10.13 -8.54
C ILE A 144 3.85 9.14 -7.43
N VAL A 145 4.14 7.89 -7.78
CA VAL A 145 4.42 6.81 -6.82
C VAL A 145 5.91 6.68 -6.53
N GLY A 146 6.78 6.99 -7.49
CA GLY A 146 8.22 6.76 -7.39
C GLY A 146 9.00 7.84 -6.65
N ASP A 147 8.42 9.04 -6.44
CA ASP A 147 9.09 10.11 -5.73
C ASP A 147 8.86 10.03 -4.21
N GLY A 148 9.69 9.23 -3.55
CA GLY A 148 9.63 9.06 -2.09
C GLY A 148 10.01 10.28 -1.25
N ARG A 149 10.33 11.43 -1.88
CA ARG A 149 10.58 12.72 -1.17
C ARG A 149 9.33 13.58 -1.08
N ARG A 150 8.32 13.28 -1.88
CA ARG A 150 7.09 14.05 -1.95
C ARG A 150 6.24 13.78 -0.72
N SER A 151 5.81 14.84 -0.04
CA SER A 151 4.80 14.74 1.02
C SER A 151 3.45 14.31 0.45
N LEU A 152 2.58 13.77 1.30
CA LEU A 152 1.23 13.37 0.90
C LEU A 152 0.45 14.55 0.32
N ASN A 153 0.57 15.75 0.89
CA ASN A 153 -0.07 16.97 0.37
C ASN A 153 0.42 17.33 -1.04
N GLU A 154 1.73 17.27 -1.30
CA GLU A 154 2.28 17.53 -2.63
C GLU A 154 1.83 16.47 -3.65
N MET A 155 1.75 15.21 -3.24
CA MET A 155 1.22 14.15 -4.06
C MET A 155 -0.25 14.41 -4.42
N MET A 156 -1.07 14.83 -3.45
CA MET A 156 -2.48 15.17 -3.68
C MET A 156 -2.65 16.36 -4.64
N ALA A 157 -1.82 17.38 -4.53
CA ALA A 157 -1.86 18.53 -5.45
C ALA A 157 -1.60 18.10 -6.91
N VAL A 158 -0.64 17.20 -7.13
CA VAL A 158 -0.38 16.63 -8.46
C VAL A 158 -1.56 15.78 -8.92
N LEU A 159 -2.07 14.89 -8.07
CA LEU A 159 -3.15 13.97 -8.43
C LEU A 159 -4.46 14.71 -8.74
N ALA A 160 -4.79 15.77 -8.01
CA ALA A 160 -5.96 16.62 -8.26
C ALA A 160 -5.91 17.36 -9.61
N SER A 161 -4.72 17.56 -10.18
CA SER A 161 -4.54 18.14 -11.52
C SER A 161 -4.77 17.13 -12.66
N GLN A 162 -4.83 15.83 -12.37
CA GLN A 162 -5.00 14.77 -13.36
C GLN A 162 -6.48 14.42 -13.55
N PRO A 163 -6.89 14.01 -14.75
CA PRO A 163 -8.25 13.55 -14.97
C PRO A 163 -8.47 12.16 -14.36
N LEU A 164 -9.74 11.85 -14.12
CA LEU A 164 -10.21 10.50 -13.75
C LEU A 164 -10.36 9.65 -15.02
N ALA A 165 -10.23 8.33 -14.87
CA ALA A 165 -10.40 7.36 -15.96
C ALA A 165 -11.87 7.10 -16.31
N PHE A 166 -12.79 7.33 -15.36
CA PHE A 166 -14.22 7.09 -15.49
C PHE A 166 -14.99 7.90 -14.44
N GLN A 167 -16.29 7.99 -14.60
CA GLN A 167 -17.17 8.69 -13.66
C GLN A 167 -17.13 8.02 -12.27
N PRO A 168 -16.98 8.80 -11.17
CA PRO A 168 -16.94 8.27 -9.82
C PRO A 168 -18.12 7.32 -9.54
N GLY A 169 -17.82 6.16 -8.98
CA GLY A 169 -18.78 5.11 -8.66
C GLY A 169 -19.17 4.19 -9.82
N SER A 170 -18.78 4.46 -11.07
CA SER A 170 -19.24 3.70 -12.22
C SER A 170 -18.47 2.40 -12.47
N GLN A 171 -17.21 2.34 -12.11
CA GLN A 171 -16.33 1.18 -12.35
C GLN A 171 -15.37 0.97 -11.19
N PHE A 172 -14.81 -0.23 -11.09
CA PHE A 172 -13.68 -0.55 -10.23
C PHE A 172 -12.36 -0.38 -10.97
N ARG A 173 -11.38 0.25 -10.32
CA ARG A 173 -10.00 0.27 -10.77
C ARG A 173 -9.05 0.40 -9.58
N TYR A 174 -8.20 -0.58 -9.40
CA TYR A 174 -7.12 -0.51 -8.43
C TYR A 174 -6.25 0.74 -8.67
N SER A 175 -6.02 1.54 -7.64
CA SER A 175 -5.49 2.89 -7.83
C SER A 175 -4.92 3.50 -6.56
N LEU A 176 -4.46 4.76 -6.66
CA LEU A 176 -4.07 5.65 -5.57
C LEU A 176 -5.23 6.08 -4.65
N ALA A 177 -6.41 5.48 -4.77
CA ALA A 177 -7.57 5.86 -3.97
C ALA A 177 -7.32 5.76 -2.46
N THR A 178 -6.52 4.77 -2.02
CA THR A 178 -6.19 4.62 -0.58
C THR A 178 -5.20 5.69 -0.11
N ASP A 179 -4.32 6.19 -0.99
CA ASP A 179 -3.43 7.32 -0.68
C ASP A 179 -4.25 8.60 -0.51
N VAL A 180 -5.27 8.80 -1.35
CA VAL A 180 -6.25 9.90 -1.19
C VAL A 180 -7.05 9.73 0.10
N LEU A 181 -7.43 8.50 0.46
CA LEU A 181 -8.12 8.21 1.72
C LEU A 181 -7.21 8.52 2.93
N ALA A 182 -5.92 8.22 2.86
CA ALA A 182 -4.93 8.58 3.87
C ALA A 182 -4.88 10.10 4.09
N HIS A 183 -4.85 10.88 3.00
CA HIS A 183 -4.93 12.33 3.06
C HIS A 183 -6.25 12.82 3.70
N VAL A 184 -7.38 12.21 3.34
CA VAL A 184 -8.66 12.53 3.98
C VAL A 184 -8.62 12.29 5.49
N ILE A 185 -8.03 11.18 5.93
CA ILE A 185 -7.86 10.84 7.34
C ILE A 185 -7.09 11.94 8.06
N GLU A 186 -5.94 12.37 7.53
CA GLU A 186 -5.15 13.47 8.11
C GLU A 186 -5.92 14.79 8.13
N ARG A 187 -6.65 15.12 7.06
CA ARG A 187 -7.47 16.34 7.00
C ARG A 187 -8.65 16.33 7.96
N ALA A 188 -9.27 15.19 8.18
CA ALA A 188 -10.40 15.02 9.08
C ALA A 188 -10.00 15.02 10.56
N THR A 189 -8.78 14.60 10.85
CA THR A 189 -8.28 14.48 12.22
C THR A 189 -7.40 15.67 12.64
N GLY A 190 -6.64 16.23 11.69
CA GLY A 190 -5.57 17.19 11.96
C GLY A 190 -4.28 16.52 12.48
N GLU A 191 -4.21 15.19 12.43
CA GLU A 191 -3.12 14.37 12.96
C GLU A 191 -2.38 13.65 11.85
N ASN A 192 -1.11 13.31 12.07
CA ASN A 192 -0.32 12.52 11.13
C ASN A 192 -0.84 11.09 11.04
N LEU A 193 -0.90 10.53 9.83
CA LEU A 193 -1.40 9.16 9.60
C LEU A 193 -0.59 8.12 10.38
N GLY A 194 0.74 8.24 10.44
CA GLY A 194 1.60 7.29 11.15
C GLY A 194 1.29 7.25 12.64
N ASP A 195 1.06 8.40 13.26
CA ASP A 195 0.71 8.51 14.68
C ASP A 195 -0.69 7.95 14.95
N LEU A 196 -1.65 8.21 14.05
CA LEU A 196 -3.00 7.65 14.13
C LEU A 196 -2.98 6.12 14.04
N LEU A 197 -2.27 5.56 13.04
CA LEU A 197 -2.15 4.11 12.88
C LEU A 197 -1.47 3.48 14.09
N LYS A 198 -0.41 4.13 14.60
CA LYS A 198 0.29 3.67 15.80
C LYS A 198 -0.66 3.60 16.99
N THR A 199 -1.36 4.69 17.27
CA THR A 199 -2.21 4.82 18.47
C THR A 199 -3.44 3.93 18.40
N HIS A 200 -4.09 3.83 17.23
CA HIS A 200 -5.39 3.18 17.11
C HIS A 200 -5.31 1.73 16.63
N ILE A 201 -4.20 1.31 16.01
CA ILE A 201 -4.07 -0.02 15.42
C ILE A 201 -2.83 -0.73 15.94
N PHE A 202 -1.62 -0.16 15.76
CA PHE A 202 -0.39 -0.89 16.01
C PHE A 202 -0.15 -1.17 17.51
N ASP A 203 -0.25 -0.15 18.36
CA ASP A 203 -0.05 -0.32 19.81
C ASP A 203 -1.12 -1.24 20.44
N PRO A 204 -2.42 -1.08 20.15
CA PRO A 204 -3.45 -1.99 20.69
C PRO A 204 -3.29 -3.45 20.25
N LEU A 205 -2.72 -3.69 19.07
CA LEU A 205 -2.48 -5.03 18.53
C LEU A 205 -1.08 -5.57 18.82
N GLY A 206 -0.23 -4.80 19.51
CA GLY A 206 1.16 -5.19 19.78
C GLY A 206 2.06 -5.24 18.54
N MET A 207 1.72 -4.52 17.48
CA MET A 207 2.48 -4.45 16.21
C MET A 207 3.61 -3.41 16.35
N THR A 208 4.53 -3.64 17.27
CA THR A 208 5.54 -2.66 17.70
C THR A 208 6.59 -2.32 16.66
N GLU A 209 6.73 -3.13 15.60
CA GLU A 209 7.70 -2.96 14.53
C GLU A 209 7.05 -2.61 13.17
N THR A 210 5.76 -2.26 13.17
CA THR A 210 5.03 -1.83 11.97
C THR A 210 4.94 -0.31 11.93
N GLY A 211 5.30 0.29 10.79
CA GLY A 211 5.27 1.74 10.62
C GLY A 211 5.78 2.18 9.24
N PHE A 212 5.90 3.50 9.07
CA PHE A 212 6.39 4.09 7.81
C PHE A 212 7.90 4.32 7.81
N ALA A 213 8.59 4.11 8.93
CA ALA A 213 10.03 4.25 9.04
C ALA A 213 10.63 3.12 9.88
N VAL A 214 11.86 2.74 9.57
CA VAL A 214 12.63 1.77 10.34
C VAL A 214 13.75 2.51 11.06
N PRO A 215 13.87 2.36 12.39
CA PRO A 215 14.97 2.94 13.15
C PRO A 215 16.33 2.54 12.59
N GLU A 216 17.33 3.41 12.74
CA GLU A 216 18.70 3.16 12.25
C GLU A 216 19.27 1.84 12.79
N SER A 217 19.01 1.54 14.06
CA SER A 217 19.44 0.30 14.73
C SER A 217 18.91 -0.97 14.05
N ASP A 218 17.76 -0.89 13.38
CA ASP A 218 17.05 -2.03 12.81
C ASP A 218 17.17 -2.14 11.29
N ARG A 219 17.85 -1.17 10.64
CA ARG A 219 18.00 -1.16 9.18
C ARG A 219 18.66 -2.41 8.62
N GLY A 220 19.58 -3.02 9.35
CA GLY A 220 20.23 -4.28 8.97
C GLY A 220 19.28 -5.48 8.92
N ARG A 221 18.06 -5.35 9.45
CA ARG A 221 17.02 -6.38 9.42
C ARG A 221 16.08 -6.26 8.21
N ILE A 222 16.15 -5.13 7.47
CA ILE A 222 15.31 -4.92 6.29
C ILE A 222 15.76 -5.88 5.19
N LEU A 223 14.83 -6.72 4.72
CA LEU A 223 15.14 -7.62 3.62
C LEU A 223 15.33 -6.85 2.31
N PRO A 224 16.31 -7.26 1.50
CA PRO A 224 16.43 -6.82 0.12
C PRO A 224 15.15 -7.12 -0.66
N MET A 225 14.95 -6.39 -1.74
CA MET A 225 13.83 -6.59 -2.64
C MET A 225 14.35 -7.12 -3.97
N PHE A 226 13.90 -8.29 -4.36
CA PHE A 226 14.35 -8.96 -5.57
C PHE A 226 13.34 -8.86 -6.69
N GLY A 227 13.83 -8.74 -7.95
CA GLY A 227 13.02 -8.85 -9.15
C GLY A 227 12.77 -10.30 -9.55
N ILE A 228 11.71 -10.52 -10.34
CA ILE A 228 11.24 -11.86 -10.70
C ILE A 228 12.18 -12.55 -11.70
N GLU A 229 12.86 -11.79 -12.62
CA GLU A 229 13.57 -12.41 -13.73
C GLU A 229 14.93 -13.03 -13.37
N ASP A 230 15.65 -12.49 -12.36
CA ASP A 230 16.99 -12.96 -11.98
C ASP A 230 17.25 -12.82 -10.47
N ILE A 231 16.23 -12.74 -9.64
CA ILE A 231 16.37 -12.43 -8.20
C ILE A 231 17.33 -11.24 -7.97
N ARG A 232 17.16 -10.17 -8.74
CA ARG A 232 17.98 -8.97 -8.60
C ARG A 232 17.55 -8.16 -7.38
N ASP A 233 18.52 -7.66 -6.62
CA ASP A 233 18.25 -6.71 -5.57
C ASP A 233 17.74 -5.39 -6.16
N LEU A 234 16.46 -5.09 -5.94
CA LEU A 234 15.81 -3.84 -6.34
C LEU A 234 15.81 -2.79 -5.22
N SER A 235 16.39 -3.09 -4.05
CA SER A 235 16.43 -2.17 -2.91
C SER A 235 17.08 -0.81 -3.23
N PRO A 236 18.12 -0.72 -4.07
CA PRO A 236 18.68 0.57 -4.49
C PRO A 236 17.72 1.44 -5.32
N LEU A 237 16.76 0.83 -6.03
CA LEU A 237 15.75 1.54 -6.83
C LEU A 237 14.62 2.09 -5.96
N ASN A 238 14.40 1.47 -4.81
CA ASN A 238 13.42 1.86 -3.80
C ASN A 238 14.12 1.94 -2.43
N PRO A 239 15.02 2.90 -2.22
CA PRO A 239 15.64 3.06 -0.92
C PRO A 239 14.55 3.22 0.13
N PRO A 240 14.79 2.75 1.39
CA PRO A 240 13.86 3.01 2.47
C PRO A 240 13.60 4.50 2.50
N ALA A 241 12.35 4.88 2.33
CA ALA A 241 11.98 6.29 2.34
C ALA A 241 12.49 6.90 3.64
N GLN A 242 13.38 7.87 3.53
CA GLN A 242 13.54 8.86 4.58
C GLN A 242 12.26 9.71 4.51
N GLN A 243 11.17 9.14 4.97
CA GLN A 243 9.95 9.88 5.14
C GLN A 243 10.11 10.70 6.40
N THR A 244 10.56 11.91 6.22
CA THR A 244 10.08 13.02 7.01
C THR A 244 8.63 13.21 6.59
N LEU A 245 7.71 12.54 7.27
CA LEU A 245 6.30 12.87 7.28
C LEU A 245 6.11 14.21 7.99
#